data_a25525883763018ba86ba11e4bc5336e
#
_entry.id   a25525883763018ba86ba11e4bc5336e
#
_cell.length_a   1.000
_cell.length_b   1.000
_cell.length_c   1.000
_cell.angle_alpha   90.00
_cell.angle_beta   90.00
_cell.angle_gamma   90.00
#
_symmetry.space_group_name_H-M   'P 1'
#
loop_
_entity.id
_entity.type
_entity.pdbx_description
1 polymer ?
#
loop_
_entity_poly.entity_id
_entity_poly.type
_entity_poly.pdbx_seq_one_letter_code
_entity_poly.pdbx_strand_id
1 'polypeptide(L)'
;MIKTVLLDLDDTILDFKMSERVALTKTLNELSIEPTEEIIKKYSKYNISQWKRLELGEISREEVKVNRYKLLFDDIKVDVSPQKATAIYEENLAHGH
;
A
#
# COMPACT_ATOMS: atom_id res chain seq x y z
N MET A 1 6.54 5.91 32.29
CA MET A 1 7.73 6.11 31.47
C MET A 1 7.77 5.20 30.28
N ILE A 2 7.80 3.91 30.55
CA ILE A 2 7.83 2.91 29.49
C ILE A 2 6.59 3.03 28.59
N LYS A 3 5.46 3.30 29.17
CA LYS A 3 4.21 3.48 28.43
C LYS A 3 4.31 4.65 27.44
N THR A 4 4.95 5.71 27.85
CA THR A 4 5.13 6.89 27.00
C THR A 4 5.95 6.56 25.78
N VAL A 5 7.01 5.77 25.96
CA VAL A 5 7.85 5.34 24.84
C VAL A 5 7.06 4.47 23.87
N LEU A 6 6.23 3.57 24.40
CA LEU A 6 5.40 2.72 23.58
C LEU A 6 4.37 3.52 22.79
N LEU A 7 3.82 4.56 23.43
CA LEU A 7 2.86 5.44 22.75
C LEU A 7 3.52 6.18 21.58
N ASP A 8 4.75 6.62 21.77
CA ASP A 8 5.49 7.28 20.71
C ASP A 8 5.70 6.36 19.52
N LEU A 9 6.00 5.11 19.77
CA LEU A 9 6.14 4.11 18.72
C LEU A 9 4.82 3.88 17.98
N ASP A 10 3.73 3.81 18.72
CA ASP A 10 2.40 3.63 18.15
C ASP A 10 2.04 4.82 17.27
N ASP A 11 2.33 6.03 17.71
CA ASP A 11 2.07 7.25 16.95
C ASP A 11 2.85 7.22 15.63
N THR A 12 4.10 6.79 15.67
CA THR A 12 4.93 6.70 14.48
C THR A 12 4.34 5.72 13.49
N ILE A 13 3.85 4.58 13.97
CA ILE A 13 3.24 3.56 13.12
C ILE A 13 1.94 4.08 12.52
N LEU A 14 1.15 4.81 13.30
CA LEU A 14 -0.10 5.40 12.83
C LEU A 14 0.14 6.42 11.72
N ASP A 15 1.15 7.28 11.89
CA ASP A 15 1.50 8.27 10.87
C ASP A 15 1.89 7.59 9.57
N PHE A 16 2.69 6.54 9.66
CA PHE A 16 3.10 5.78 8.48
C PHE A 16 1.90 5.17 7.76
N LYS A 17 0.97 4.58 8.52
CA LYS A 17 -0.23 3.99 7.94
C LYS A 17 -1.12 5.04 7.29
N MET A 18 -1.24 6.22 7.89
CA MET A 18 -2.04 7.29 7.31
C MET A 18 -1.44 7.79 6.01
N SER A 19 -0.11 7.97 5.96
CA SER A 19 0.57 8.39 4.74
C SER A 19 0.37 7.38 3.62
N GLU A 20 0.46 6.11 3.96
CA GLU A 20 0.25 5.02 3.00
C GLU A 20 -1.18 5.04 2.47
N ARG A 21 -2.15 5.21 3.36
CA ARG A 21 -3.55 5.25 2.97
C ARG A 21 -3.86 6.43 2.07
N VAL A 22 -3.32 7.60 2.38
CA VAL A 22 -3.52 8.80 1.57
C VAL A 22 -2.92 8.61 0.19
N ALA A 23 -1.70 8.08 0.11
CA ALA A 23 -1.03 7.84 -1.16
C ALA A 23 -1.81 6.82 -1.99
N LEU A 24 -2.32 5.77 -1.36
CA LEU A 24 -3.13 4.76 -2.04
C LEU A 24 -4.42 5.38 -2.58
N THR A 25 -5.11 6.18 -1.77
CA THR A 25 -6.34 6.84 -2.18
C THR A 25 -6.11 7.73 -3.40
N LYS A 26 -5.05 8.52 -3.38
CA LYS A 26 -4.69 9.38 -4.51
C LYS A 26 -4.38 8.56 -5.76
N THR A 27 -3.63 7.46 -5.58
CA THR A 27 -3.28 6.59 -6.69
C THR A 27 -4.52 6.00 -7.35
N LEU A 28 -5.45 5.51 -6.55
CA LEU A 28 -6.70 4.94 -7.06
C LEU A 28 -7.52 5.99 -7.80
N ASN A 29 -7.59 7.20 -7.26
CA ASN A 29 -8.30 8.29 -7.92
C ASN A 29 -7.70 8.63 -9.29
N GLU A 30 -6.39 8.66 -9.38
CA GLU A 30 -5.71 8.93 -10.64
C GLU A 30 -5.96 7.84 -11.69
N LEU A 31 -6.20 6.62 -11.22
CA LEU A 31 -6.49 5.48 -12.09
C LEU A 31 -8.00 5.34 -12.38
N SER A 32 -8.80 6.29 -11.91
CA SER A 32 -10.26 6.25 -12.05
C SER A 32 -10.88 5.08 -11.31
N ILE A 33 -10.26 4.67 -10.21
CA ILE A 33 -10.77 3.62 -9.34
C ILE A 33 -11.28 4.27 -8.06
N GLU A 34 -12.53 3.99 -7.70
CA GLU A 34 -13.09 4.54 -6.47
C GLU A 34 -12.44 3.88 -5.25
N PRO A 35 -11.81 4.66 -4.36
CA PRO A 35 -11.12 4.12 -3.19
C PRO A 35 -12.09 3.77 -2.06
N THR A 36 -12.87 2.72 -2.24
CA THR A 36 -13.79 2.25 -1.23
C THR A 36 -13.06 1.54 -0.12
N GLU A 37 -13.69 1.42 1.05
CA GLU A 37 -13.11 0.71 2.17
C GLU A 37 -12.79 -0.74 1.81
N GLU A 38 -13.66 -1.36 1.02
CA GLU A 38 -13.46 -2.73 0.57
C GLU A 38 -12.17 -2.87 -0.23
N ILE A 39 -11.94 -1.95 -1.16
CA ILE A 39 -10.72 -1.97 -1.98
C ILE A 39 -9.49 -1.73 -1.11
N ILE A 40 -9.58 -0.78 -0.17
CA ILE A 40 -8.47 -0.48 0.73
C ILE A 40 -8.14 -1.70 1.60
N LYS A 41 -9.14 -2.40 2.09
CA LYS A 41 -8.94 -3.61 2.87
C LYS A 41 -8.29 -4.72 2.05
N LYS A 42 -8.73 -4.89 0.82
CA LYS A 42 -8.15 -5.87 -0.10
C LYS A 42 -6.69 -5.55 -0.38
N TYR A 43 -6.40 -4.28 -0.66
CA TYR A 43 -5.03 -3.84 -0.86
C TYR A 43 -4.15 -4.17 0.34
N SER A 44 -4.63 -3.84 1.53
CA SER A 44 -3.88 -4.09 2.77
C SER A 44 -3.58 -5.58 2.94
N LYS A 45 -4.56 -6.42 2.66
CA LYS A 45 -4.40 -7.88 2.73
C LYS A 45 -3.32 -8.37 1.78
N TYR A 46 -3.37 -7.94 0.54
CA TYR A 46 -2.38 -8.33 -0.46
C TYR A 46 -1.01 -7.77 -0.14
N ASN A 47 -0.96 -6.53 0.34
CA ASN A 47 0.28 -5.89 0.74
C ASN A 47 1.00 -6.72 1.82
N ILE A 48 0.29 -7.08 2.87
CA ILE A 48 0.84 -7.89 3.96
C ILE A 48 1.33 -9.24 3.44
N SER A 49 0.53 -9.87 2.58
CA SER A 49 0.88 -11.16 2.00
C SER A 49 2.20 -11.09 1.23
N GLN A 50 2.40 -10.07 0.44
CA GLN A 50 3.61 -9.91 -0.35
C GLN A 50 4.83 -9.58 0.54
N TRP A 51 4.65 -8.77 1.56
CA TRP A 51 5.73 -8.47 2.49
C TRP A 51 6.21 -9.72 3.24
N LYS A 52 5.29 -10.62 3.57
CA LYS A 52 5.66 -11.89 4.18
C LYS A 52 6.52 -12.73 3.26
N ARG A 53 6.18 -12.75 1.98
CA ARG A 53 6.98 -13.48 0.99
C ARG A 53 8.38 -12.89 0.86
N LEU A 54 8.48 -11.58 0.95
CA LEU A 54 9.79 -10.92 0.95
C LEU A 54 10.62 -11.34 2.15
N GLU A 55 10.00 -11.42 3.33
CA GLU A 55 10.69 -11.87 4.53
C GLU A 55 11.22 -13.28 4.40
N LEU A 56 10.50 -14.12 3.67
CA LEU A 56 10.91 -15.51 3.41
C LEU A 56 11.95 -15.60 2.29
N GLY A 57 12.26 -14.50 1.64
CA GLY A 57 13.22 -14.47 0.55
C GLY A 57 12.69 -15.01 -0.76
N GLU A 58 11.36 -15.14 -0.89
CA GLU A 58 10.76 -15.67 -2.11
C GLU A 58 10.69 -14.65 -3.23
N ILE A 59 10.53 -13.38 -2.88
CA ILE A 59 10.40 -12.29 -3.85
C ILE A 59 11.23 -11.09 -3.42
N SER A 60 11.46 -10.17 -4.35
CA SER A 60 12.20 -8.94 -4.07
C SER A 60 11.24 -7.83 -3.65
N ARG A 61 11.80 -6.75 -3.12
CA ARG A 61 11.02 -5.58 -2.73
C ARG A 61 10.26 -4.99 -3.92
N GLU A 62 10.88 -4.98 -5.08
CA GLU A 62 10.23 -4.49 -6.29
C GLU A 62 9.02 -5.35 -6.65
N GLU A 63 9.15 -6.65 -6.49
CA GLU A 63 8.04 -7.55 -6.76
C GLU A 63 6.88 -7.33 -5.78
N VAL A 64 7.18 -7.05 -4.52
CA VAL A 64 6.13 -6.71 -3.55
C VAL A 64 5.28 -5.55 -4.05
N LYS A 65 5.95 -4.49 -4.49
CA LYS A 65 5.27 -3.26 -4.91
C LYS A 65 4.34 -3.49 -6.10
N VAL A 66 4.77 -4.31 -7.03
CA VAL A 66 3.99 -4.58 -8.25
C VAL A 66 2.93 -5.65 -7.98
N ASN A 67 3.30 -6.72 -7.32
CA ASN A 67 2.40 -7.86 -7.09
C ASN A 67 1.16 -7.50 -6.31
N ARG A 68 1.29 -6.64 -5.30
CA ARG A 68 0.13 -6.23 -4.50
C ARG A 68 -0.93 -5.53 -5.35
N TYR A 69 -0.52 -4.73 -6.31
CA TYR A 69 -1.45 -4.08 -7.24
C TYR A 69 -1.99 -5.06 -8.27
N LYS A 70 -1.16 -5.97 -8.73
CA LYS A 70 -1.58 -7.00 -9.68
C LYS A 70 -2.70 -7.83 -9.07
N LEU A 71 -2.53 -8.28 -7.84
CA LEU A 71 -3.53 -9.07 -7.14
C LEU A 71 -4.81 -8.27 -6.90
N LEU A 72 -4.65 -7.01 -6.50
CA LEU A 72 -5.79 -6.14 -6.26
C LEU A 72 -6.60 -5.93 -7.54
N PHE A 73 -5.95 -5.56 -8.62
CA PHE A 73 -6.62 -5.28 -9.88
C PHE A 73 -7.29 -6.52 -10.46
N ASP A 74 -6.67 -7.67 -10.29
CA ASP A 74 -7.25 -8.92 -10.72
C ASP A 74 -8.52 -9.23 -9.92
N ASP A 75 -8.50 -8.96 -8.62
CA ASP A 75 -9.63 -9.19 -7.72
C ASP A 75 -10.81 -8.28 -8.07
N ILE A 76 -10.56 -7.00 -8.29
CA ILE A 76 -11.61 -6.03 -8.59
C ILE A 76 -11.88 -5.92 -10.09
N LYS A 77 -11.21 -6.73 -10.90
CA LYS A 77 -11.41 -6.82 -12.34
C LYS A 77 -11.22 -5.48 -13.06
N VAL A 78 -10.11 -4.81 -12.74
CA VAL A 78 -9.74 -3.56 -13.37
C VAL A 78 -8.54 -3.80 -14.30
N ASP A 79 -8.63 -3.25 -15.49
CA ASP A 79 -7.58 -3.40 -16.50
C ASP A 79 -6.60 -2.24 -16.44
N VAL A 80 -5.76 -2.24 -15.41
CA VAL A 80 -4.75 -1.21 -15.21
C VAL A 80 -3.40 -1.89 -14.96
N SER A 81 -2.34 -1.29 -15.50
CA SER A 81 -0.99 -1.82 -15.29
C SER A 81 -0.55 -1.69 -13.84
N PRO A 82 -0.14 -2.79 -13.18
CA PRO A 82 0.38 -2.71 -11.82
C PRO A 82 1.63 -1.84 -11.72
N GLN A 83 2.47 -1.83 -12.76
CA GLN A 83 3.67 -1.02 -12.80
C GLN A 83 3.31 0.47 -12.79
N LYS A 84 2.29 0.84 -13.56
CA LYS A 84 1.81 2.22 -13.60
C LYS A 84 1.29 2.66 -12.23
N ALA A 85 0.51 1.81 -11.59
CA ALA A 85 -0.02 2.09 -10.27
C ALA A 85 1.11 2.27 -9.26
N THR A 86 2.11 1.41 -9.32
CA THR A 86 3.27 1.49 -8.43
C THR A 86 4.01 2.81 -8.59
N ALA A 87 4.23 3.23 -9.83
CA ALA A 87 4.90 4.50 -10.12
C ALA A 87 4.11 5.68 -9.57
N ILE A 88 2.80 5.70 -9.77
CA ILE A 88 1.93 6.75 -9.27
C ILE A 88 1.93 6.77 -7.74
N TYR A 89 1.86 5.60 -7.14
CA TYR A 89 1.88 5.46 -5.68
C TYR A 89 3.16 6.02 -5.08
N GLU A 90 4.30 5.67 -5.65
CA GLU A 90 5.59 6.14 -5.16
C GLU A 90 5.72 7.66 -5.31
N GLU A 91 5.22 8.19 -6.42
CA GLU A 91 5.23 9.64 -6.64
C GLU A 91 4.37 10.34 -5.60
N ASN A 92 3.16 9.83 -5.34
CA ASN A 92 2.28 10.41 -4.34
C ASN A 92 2.86 10.31 -2.94
N LEU A 93 3.55 9.21 -2.66
CA LEU A 93 4.18 9.01 -1.36
C LEU A 93 5.31 10.01 -1.14
N ALA A 94 6.09 10.27 -2.18
CA ALA A 94 7.21 11.22 -2.12
C ALA A 94 6.70 12.65 -1.93
N HIS A 95 5.59 13.01 -2.56
CA HIS A 95 5.01 14.35 -2.47
C HIS A 95 4.00 14.50 -1.34
N GLY A 96 3.62 13.42 -0.70
CA GLY A 96 2.60 13.39 0.34
C GLY A 96 3.05 13.89 1.70
N HIS A 97 4.30 14.27 1.79
CA HIS A 97 4.84 14.83 3.02
C HIS A 97 4.87 16.35 2.92
#